data_dec877e654a350077c3cec9bd27c88c9
#
_entry.id   dec877e654a350077c3cec9bd27c88c9
#
_cell.length_a   1.000
_cell.length_b   1.000
_cell.length_c   1.000
_cell.angle_alpha   90.00
_cell.angle_beta   90.00
_cell.angle_gamma   90.00
#
_symmetry.space_group_name_H-M   'P 1'
#
loop_
_entity.id
_entity.type
_entity.pdbx_description
1 polymer ?
#
loop_
_entity_poly.entity_id
_entity_poly.type
_entity_poly.pdbx_seq_one_letter_code
_entity_poly.pdbx_strand_id
1 'polypeptide(L)'
;SLLNQMRRDCIELLDKERVSIKNRKYKNKIVKYKPVLYNRNKQQEISVKVKNLEQLESALECGVDRIYYEDTNTIDKGMRLAMKYNKKVIYSAPRIIRNKEYNHLAKANNAGVESVQVGNYGSIDYFKDKKLNIDYYLNAFNSETINYYKEIGADTLCISQELNINEIKETIKYTDINIESVVYGYTPLMITEYCPMGVIVRDCKKDKRVAKCKESIYALRNSKGDEFRVSQDIFCRSTIYNSNVTCMLDNLYELHEIGINVLRLDFTLEDKETVKEVIEAYQEVLSNDYKLGTKATKLYNKLDEKGTTAGHYYKRVE
;
A
#
# COMPACT_ATOMS: atom_id res chain seq x y z
N SER A 1 30.25 -31.83 36.28
CA SER A 1 30.79 -32.94 35.52
C SER A 1 31.46 -32.41 34.25
N LEU A 2 32.44 -33.11 33.71
CA LEU A 2 33.16 -32.80 32.48
C LEU A 2 32.21 -32.51 31.30
N LEU A 3 31.15 -33.31 31.14
CA LEU A 3 30.15 -33.17 30.10
C LEU A 3 29.42 -31.79 30.17
N ASN A 4 29.10 -31.31 31.36
CA ASN A 4 28.46 -30.02 31.51
C ASN A 4 29.41 -28.87 31.16
N GLN A 5 30.71 -29.01 31.44
CA GLN A 5 31.72 -28.01 31.05
C GLN A 5 31.87 -28.00 29.53
N MET A 6 32.06 -29.16 28.89
CA MET A 6 32.14 -29.25 27.43
C MET A 6 30.90 -28.62 26.72
N ARG A 7 29.68 -28.85 27.26
CA ARG A 7 28.48 -28.25 26.71
C ARG A 7 28.52 -26.72 26.79
N ARG A 8 28.96 -26.16 27.92
CA ARG A 8 29.09 -24.69 28.10
C ARG A 8 30.10 -24.14 27.10
N ASP A 9 31.28 -24.76 27.02
CA ASP A 9 32.34 -24.34 26.13
C ASP A 9 31.92 -24.37 24.65
N CYS A 10 31.18 -25.44 24.24
CA CYS A 10 30.63 -25.54 22.89
C CYS A 10 29.58 -24.42 22.59
N ILE A 11 28.70 -24.13 23.54
CA ILE A 11 27.72 -23.06 23.39
C ILE A 11 28.44 -21.70 23.28
N GLU A 12 29.41 -21.44 24.13
CA GLU A 12 30.19 -20.20 24.11
C GLU A 12 30.96 -20.02 22.80
N LEU A 13 31.58 -21.07 22.27
CA LEU A 13 32.26 -21.04 20.98
C LEU A 13 31.27 -20.80 19.84
N LEU A 14 30.12 -21.46 19.87
CA LEU A 14 29.06 -21.25 18.88
C LEU A 14 28.55 -19.80 18.89
N ASP A 15 28.33 -19.24 20.05
CA ASP A 15 27.86 -17.86 20.18
C ASP A 15 28.93 -16.86 19.72
N LYS A 16 30.20 -17.08 20.05
CA LYS A 16 31.31 -16.30 19.51
C LYS A 16 31.37 -16.34 17.99
N GLU A 17 31.21 -17.52 17.39
CA GLU A 17 31.23 -17.66 15.94
C GLU A 17 30.00 -17.01 15.26
N ARG A 18 28.82 -17.12 15.88
CA ARG A 18 27.58 -16.51 15.37
C ARG A 18 27.59 -14.99 15.38
N VAL A 19 28.25 -14.37 16.37
CA VAL A 19 28.40 -12.90 16.44
C VAL A 19 29.69 -12.39 15.80
N SER A 20 30.58 -13.30 15.36
CA SER A 20 31.79 -12.89 14.65
C SER A 20 31.46 -12.17 13.35
N ILE A 21 31.80 -10.90 13.27
CA ILE A 21 31.67 -10.11 12.05
C ILE A 21 32.80 -10.52 11.12
N LYS A 22 32.48 -11.31 10.09
CA LYS A 22 33.45 -11.56 9.01
C LYS A 22 33.81 -10.22 8.40
N ASN A 23 35.10 -9.83 8.46
CA ASN A 23 35.61 -8.59 7.88
C ASN A 23 35.20 -8.51 6.40
N ARG A 24 34.12 -7.80 6.12
CA ARG A 24 33.75 -7.48 4.74
C ARG A 24 34.72 -6.41 4.24
N LYS A 25 35.48 -6.71 3.19
CA LYS A 25 36.27 -5.70 2.52
C LYS A 25 35.30 -4.77 1.79
N TYR A 26 34.96 -3.65 2.44
CA TYR A 26 34.22 -2.59 1.78
C TYR A 26 35.13 -1.93 0.74
N LYS A 27 34.77 -2.03 -0.52
CA LYS A 27 35.28 -1.08 -1.52
C LYS A 27 34.44 0.19 -1.30
N ASN A 28 35.03 1.19 -0.65
CA ASN A 28 34.44 2.52 -0.53
C ASN A 28 34.28 3.12 -1.93
N LYS A 29 33.19 2.81 -2.61
CA LYS A 29 32.79 3.45 -3.84
C LYS A 29 31.80 4.54 -3.43
N ILE A 30 32.28 5.78 -3.31
CA ILE A 30 31.40 6.93 -3.16
C ILE A 30 30.69 7.08 -4.52
N VAL A 31 29.46 6.64 -4.59
CA VAL A 31 28.61 6.87 -5.77
C VAL A 31 28.04 8.28 -5.64
N LYS A 32 28.50 9.18 -6.51
CA LYS A 32 27.89 10.51 -6.62
C LYS A 32 26.73 10.42 -7.60
N TYR A 33 25.53 10.49 -7.10
CA TYR A 33 24.34 10.57 -7.94
C TYR A 33 24.22 11.96 -8.56
N LYS A 34 23.89 11.99 -9.84
CA LYS A 34 23.51 13.23 -10.53
C LYS A 34 21.98 13.30 -10.54
N PRO A 35 21.41 14.50 -10.38
CA PRO A 35 19.97 14.67 -10.60
C PRO A 35 19.58 14.12 -11.97
N VAL A 36 18.52 13.33 -12.01
CA VAL A 36 17.98 12.79 -13.26
C VAL A 36 16.93 13.75 -13.77
N LEU A 37 17.12 14.24 -15.01
CA LEU A 37 16.10 15.02 -15.70
C LEU A 37 15.01 14.05 -16.20
N TYR A 38 14.23 13.53 -15.27
CA TYR A 38 13.05 12.74 -15.61
C TYR A 38 11.95 13.68 -16.06
N ASN A 39 11.35 13.41 -17.23
CA ASN A 39 10.24 14.22 -17.73
C ASN A 39 8.99 13.98 -16.85
N ARG A 40 8.83 14.82 -15.83
CA ARG A 40 7.77 14.74 -14.84
C ARG A 40 6.54 15.58 -15.21
N ASN A 41 6.61 16.28 -16.36
CA ASN A 41 5.51 17.11 -16.87
C ASN A 41 4.42 16.28 -17.58
N LYS A 42 4.33 14.97 -17.32
CA LYS A 42 3.23 14.16 -17.81
C LYS A 42 1.98 14.46 -16.99
N GLN A 43 0.83 14.37 -17.64
CA GLN A 43 -0.45 14.32 -16.94
C GLN A 43 -0.41 13.22 -15.89
N GLN A 44 -0.82 13.55 -14.65
CA GLN A 44 -0.85 12.58 -13.56
C GLN A 44 -1.93 11.52 -13.84
N GLU A 45 -1.60 10.28 -13.51
CA GLU A 45 -2.51 9.14 -13.54
C GLU A 45 -3.19 8.98 -12.17
N ILE A 46 -4.41 8.44 -12.18
CA ILE A 46 -5.07 7.98 -10.95
C ILE A 46 -4.90 6.46 -10.84
N SER A 47 -4.42 6.00 -9.70
CA SER A 47 -4.49 4.61 -9.30
C SER A 47 -5.47 4.42 -8.14
N VAL A 48 -6.16 3.29 -8.13
CA VAL A 48 -7.05 2.95 -7.01
C VAL A 48 -6.68 1.58 -6.46
N LYS A 49 -6.79 1.43 -5.14
CA LYS A 49 -6.66 0.14 -4.48
C LYS A 49 -8.01 -0.25 -3.88
N VAL A 50 -8.50 -1.43 -4.26
CA VAL A 50 -9.84 -1.91 -3.90
C VAL A 50 -9.79 -3.33 -3.36
N LYS A 51 -10.74 -3.67 -2.46
CA LYS A 51 -10.74 -4.91 -1.69
C LYS A 51 -11.78 -5.94 -2.12
N ASN A 52 -12.79 -5.54 -2.87
CA ASN A 52 -13.89 -6.42 -3.26
C ASN A 52 -14.40 -6.10 -4.67
N LEU A 53 -15.30 -6.95 -5.19
CA LEU A 53 -15.81 -6.82 -6.55
C LEU A 53 -16.69 -5.58 -6.75
N GLU A 54 -17.42 -5.13 -5.74
CA GLU A 54 -18.28 -3.95 -5.83
C GLU A 54 -17.44 -2.67 -5.98
N GLN A 55 -16.39 -2.53 -5.17
CA GLN A 55 -15.44 -1.43 -5.29
C GLN A 55 -14.69 -1.50 -6.63
N LEU A 56 -14.32 -2.71 -7.09
CA LEU A 56 -13.67 -2.91 -8.39
C LEU A 56 -14.58 -2.44 -9.53
N GLU A 57 -15.86 -2.81 -9.51
CA GLU A 57 -16.82 -2.41 -10.54
C GLU A 57 -16.96 -0.89 -10.61
N SER A 58 -17.12 -0.20 -9.46
CA SER A 58 -17.14 1.26 -9.41
C SER A 58 -15.87 1.90 -10.00
N ALA A 59 -14.70 1.36 -9.68
CA ALA A 59 -13.44 1.85 -10.22
C ALA A 59 -13.35 1.67 -11.75
N LEU A 60 -13.83 0.53 -12.26
CA LEU A 60 -13.89 0.25 -13.70
C LEU A 60 -14.86 1.18 -14.42
N GLU A 61 -16.04 1.43 -13.84
CA GLU A 61 -17.02 2.38 -14.39
C GLU A 61 -16.47 3.80 -14.50
N CYS A 62 -15.64 4.23 -13.54
CA CYS A 62 -14.97 5.53 -13.57
C CYS A 62 -13.79 5.60 -14.56
N GLY A 63 -13.37 4.48 -15.14
CA GLY A 63 -12.34 4.42 -16.18
C GLY A 63 -10.92 4.78 -15.71
N VAL A 64 -10.60 4.57 -14.42
CA VAL A 64 -9.27 4.89 -13.85
C VAL A 64 -8.11 4.19 -14.58
N ASP A 65 -6.91 4.76 -14.46
CA ASP A 65 -5.74 4.30 -15.21
C ASP A 65 -5.15 3.00 -14.66
N ARG A 66 -5.14 2.83 -13.33
CA ARG A 66 -4.55 1.68 -12.64
C ARG A 66 -5.47 1.18 -11.53
N ILE A 67 -5.66 -0.14 -11.43
CA ILE A 67 -6.50 -0.75 -10.39
C ILE A 67 -5.73 -1.85 -9.70
N TYR A 68 -5.44 -1.66 -8.41
CA TYR A 68 -4.89 -2.67 -7.52
C TYR A 68 -6.02 -3.43 -6.83
N TYR A 69 -6.09 -4.74 -7.04
CA TYR A 69 -7.14 -5.58 -6.49
C TYR A 69 -6.59 -6.55 -5.45
N GLU A 70 -7.12 -6.51 -4.21
CA GLU A 70 -6.56 -7.27 -3.07
C GLU A 70 -7.17 -8.68 -2.90
N ASP A 71 -8.44 -8.91 -3.28
CA ASP A 71 -9.09 -10.18 -2.95
C ASP A 71 -8.63 -11.34 -3.84
N THR A 72 -7.67 -12.10 -3.33
CA THR A 72 -7.15 -13.31 -4.00
C THR A 72 -8.24 -14.38 -4.24
N ASN A 73 -9.29 -14.42 -3.43
CA ASN A 73 -10.32 -15.45 -3.58
C ASN A 73 -11.25 -15.21 -4.77
N THR A 74 -11.35 -13.96 -5.19
CA THR A 74 -12.18 -13.54 -6.33
C THR A 74 -11.37 -12.94 -7.48
N ILE A 75 -10.05 -13.14 -7.50
CA ILE A 75 -9.16 -12.56 -8.52
C ILE A 75 -9.58 -12.94 -9.96
N ASP A 76 -9.96 -14.20 -10.20
CA ASP A 76 -10.45 -14.65 -11.50
C ASP A 76 -11.71 -13.89 -11.95
N LYS A 77 -12.62 -13.62 -11.00
CA LYS A 77 -13.84 -12.84 -11.26
C LYS A 77 -13.49 -11.38 -11.53
N GLY A 78 -12.56 -10.82 -10.74
CA GLY A 78 -12.08 -9.46 -10.93
C GLY A 78 -11.44 -9.25 -12.29
N MET A 79 -10.59 -10.17 -12.74
CA MET A 79 -9.98 -10.12 -14.06
C MET A 79 -11.01 -10.20 -15.18
N ARG A 80 -11.98 -11.13 -15.09
CA ARG A 80 -13.08 -11.22 -16.07
C ARG A 80 -13.94 -9.97 -16.09
N LEU A 81 -14.20 -9.35 -14.93
CA LEU A 81 -14.93 -8.11 -14.85
C LEU A 81 -14.15 -6.97 -15.53
N ALA A 82 -12.86 -6.82 -15.25
CA ALA A 82 -12.02 -5.81 -15.88
C ALA A 82 -11.94 -5.94 -17.40
N MET A 83 -11.90 -7.17 -17.92
CA MET A 83 -11.93 -7.44 -19.38
C MET A 83 -13.17 -6.86 -20.06
N LYS A 84 -14.34 -6.84 -19.40
CA LYS A 84 -15.57 -6.24 -19.96
C LYS A 84 -15.43 -4.73 -20.17
N TYR A 85 -14.57 -4.08 -19.40
CA TYR A 85 -14.26 -2.65 -19.51
C TYR A 85 -12.99 -2.38 -20.32
N ASN A 86 -12.43 -3.41 -20.97
CA ASN A 86 -11.14 -3.33 -21.66
C ASN A 86 -9.99 -2.81 -20.77
N LYS A 87 -10.02 -3.19 -19.49
CA LYS A 87 -9.01 -2.84 -18.49
C LYS A 87 -8.33 -4.09 -17.94
N LYS A 88 -7.14 -3.90 -17.35
CA LYS A 88 -6.41 -4.94 -16.61
C LYS A 88 -6.33 -4.57 -15.15
N VAL A 89 -6.46 -5.55 -14.28
CA VAL A 89 -6.21 -5.36 -12.85
C VAL A 89 -4.76 -5.74 -12.52
N ILE A 90 -4.21 -5.04 -11.54
CA ILE A 90 -2.93 -5.35 -10.91
C ILE A 90 -3.27 -6.10 -9.62
N TYR A 91 -2.76 -7.32 -9.45
CA TYR A 91 -2.97 -8.05 -8.21
C TYR A 91 -2.21 -7.38 -7.07
N SER A 92 -2.87 -7.00 -5.99
CA SER A 92 -2.22 -6.49 -4.78
C SER A 92 -1.96 -7.64 -3.81
N ALA A 93 -0.70 -8.07 -3.72
CA ALA A 93 -0.30 -9.15 -2.84
C ALA A 93 -0.42 -8.75 -1.36
N PRO A 94 -0.74 -9.69 -0.45
CA PRO A 94 -0.82 -9.41 0.98
C PRO A 94 0.48 -8.78 1.51
N ARG A 95 0.35 -7.75 2.37
CA ARG A 95 1.51 -7.11 3.02
C ARG A 95 2.38 -8.09 3.78
N ILE A 96 1.76 -9.03 4.49
CA ILE A 96 2.42 -10.07 5.27
C ILE A 96 2.05 -11.42 4.66
N ILE A 97 3.05 -12.25 4.34
CA ILE A 97 2.89 -13.60 3.85
C ILE A 97 3.82 -14.55 4.61
N ARG A 98 3.30 -15.67 5.07
CA ARG A 98 4.04 -16.73 5.74
C ARG A 98 4.26 -17.90 4.79
N ASN A 99 5.26 -18.75 5.05
CA ASN A 99 5.60 -19.88 4.18
C ASN A 99 4.40 -20.77 3.80
N LYS A 100 3.50 -21.06 4.74
CA LYS A 100 2.28 -21.84 4.48
C LYS A 100 1.15 -21.10 3.76
N GLU A 101 1.33 -19.84 3.46
CA GLU A 101 0.33 -18.97 2.82
C GLU A 101 0.66 -18.72 1.34
N TYR A 102 1.81 -19.20 0.84
CA TYR A 102 2.24 -19.01 -0.55
C TYR A 102 1.28 -19.62 -1.59
N ASN A 103 0.44 -20.59 -1.19
CA ASN A 103 -0.63 -21.12 -2.04
C ASN A 103 -1.66 -20.04 -2.46
N HIS A 104 -1.80 -18.95 -1.70
CA HIS A 104 -2.63 -17.82 -2.10
C HIS A 104 -1.97 -17.01 -3.22
N LEU A 105 -0.65 -16.83 -3.19
CA LEU A 105 0.10 -16.22 -4.30
C LEU A 105 -0.03 -17.08 -5.57
N ALA A 106 0.01 -18.41 -5.40
CA ALA A 106 -0.18 -19.35 -6.52
C ALA A 106 -1.55 -19.20 -7.18
N LYS A 107 -2.62 -18.92 -6.43
CA LYS A 107 -3.96 -18.66 -7.01
C LYS A 107 -3.92 -17.46 -7.96
N ALA A 108 -3.31 -16.34 -7.53
CA ALA A 108 -3.19 -15.16 -8.37
C ALA A 108 -2.32 -15.43 -9.61
N ASN A 109 -1.22 -16.16 -9.44
CA ASN A 109 -0.36 -16.54 -10.57
C ASN A 109 -1.09 -17.43 -11.57
N ASN A 110 -1.85 -18.43 -11.11
CA ASN A 110 -2.64 -19.34 -11.94
C ASN A 110 -3.81 -18.63 -12.64
N ALA A 111 -4.33 -17.55 -12.06
CA ALA A 111 -5.32 -16.70 -12.70
C ALA A 111 -4.74 -15.90 -13.90
N GLY A 112 -3.41 -15.92 -14.08
CA GLY A 112 -2.76 -15.28 -15.21
C GLY A 112 -2.51 -13.78 -15.01
N VAL A 113 -2.35 -13.31 -13.76
CA VAL A 113 -1.99 -11.90 -13.52
C VAL A 113 -0.65 -11.55 -14.17
N GLU A 114 -0.60 -10.45 -14.88
CA GLU A 114 0.61 -9.96 -15.57
C GLU A 114 1.40 -8.97 -14.73
N SER A 115 0.71 -8.25 -13.86
CA SER A 115 1.28 -7.19 -13.02
C SER A 115 0.84 -7.37 -11.56
N VAL A 116 1.76 -7.14 -10.64
CA VAL A 116 1.57 -7.37 -9.20
C VAL A 116 2.06 -6.19 -8.40
N GLN A 117 1.28 -5.74 -7.41
CA GLN A 117 1.74 -4.85 -6.37
C GLN A 117 2.28 -5.68 -5.21
N VAL A 118 3.48 -5.37 -4.74
CA VAL A 118 4.20 -6.12 -3.70
C VAL A 118 4.57 -5.23 -2.52
N GLY A 119 4.31 -5.72 -1.32
CA GLY A 119 4.60 -5.03 -0.06
C GLY A 119 5.57 -5.79 0.87
N ASN A 120 6.22 -6.84 0.37
CA ASN A 120 7.24 -7.60 1.09
C ASN A 120 8.20 -8.32 0.13
N TYR A 121 9.41 -8.63 0.62
CA TYR A 121 10.46 -9.26 -0.21
C TYR A 121 10.11 -10.68 -0.70
N GLY A 122 9.35 -11.46 0.09
CA GLY A 122 8.93 -12.79 -0.33
C GLY A 122 8.01 -12.74 -1.55
N SER A 123 7.14 -11.73 -1.64
CA SER A 123 6.30 -11.51 -2.82
C SER A 123 7.11 -10.99 -4.01
N ILE A 124 8.15 -10.19 -3.79
CA ILE A 124 9.07 -9.75 -4.87
C ILE A 124 9.72 -10.98 -5.52
N ASP A 125 10.31 -11.86 -4.71
CA ASP A 125 10.96 -13.07 -5.22
C ASP A 125 9.98 -14.01 -5.92
N TYR A 126 8.78 -14.18 -5.35
CA TYR A 126 7.75 -15.04 -5.94
C TYR A 126 7.25 -14.55 -7.31
N PHE A 127 7.14 -13.24 -7.50
CA PHE A 127 6.61 -12.61 -8.72
C PHE A 127 7.68 -11.93 -9.57
N LYS A 128 8.95 -12.29 -9.42
CA LYS A 128 10.08 -11.66 -10.14
C LYS A 128 9.95 -11.65 -11.68
N ASP A 129 9.15 -12.58 -12.23
CA ASP A 129 8.89 -12.70 -13.67
C ASP A 129 7.67 -11.87 -14.11
N LYS A 130 7.05 -11.11 -13.21
CA LYS A 130 5.90 -10.25 -13.46
C LYS A 130 6.30 -8.78 -13.44
N LYS A 131 5.44 -7.92 -13.98
CA LYS A 131 5.59 -6.47 -13.82
C LYS A 131 5.33 -6.09 -12.36
N LEU A 132 6.36 -5.56 -11.68
CA LEU A 132 6.30 -5.24 -10.25
C LEU A 132 5.90 -3.79 -10.02
N ASN A 133 4.99 -3.57 -9.08
CA ASN A 133 4.65 -2.27 -8.52
C ASN A 133 4.97 -2.32 -7.02
N ILE A 134 5.86 -1.47 -6.56
CA ILE A 134 6.33 -1.48 -5.16
C ILE A 134 5.34 -0.70 -4.30
N ASP A 135 4.83 -1.34 -3.24
CA ASP A 135 3.94 -0.69 -2.28
C ASP A 135 4.75 0.08 -1.21
N TYR A 136 4.20 1.15 -0.65
CA TYR A 136 4.82 1.96 0.41
C TYR A 136 5.25 1.15 1.65
N TYR A 137 4.71 -0.04 1.84
CA TYR A 137 5.13 -0.97 2.91
C TYR A 137 6.59 -1.43 2.81
N LEU A 138 7.23 -1.28 1.66
CA LEU A 138 8.65 -1.57 1.47
C LEU A 138 9.57 -0.39 1.82
N ASN A 139 9.00 0.64 2.44
CA ASN A 139 9.71 1.75 3.11
C ASN A 139 10.79 2.41 2.24
N ALA A 140 10.39 2.91 1.07
CA ALA A 140 11.29 3.68 0.22
C ALA A 140 11.41 5.12 0.74
N PHE A 141 12.47 5.38 1.52
CA PHE A 141 12.75 6.67 2.16
C PHE A 141 13.84 7.50 1.47
N ASN A 142 14.53 6.95 0.52
CA ASN A 142 15.64 7.61 -0.16
C ASN A 142 15.81 7.09 -1.60
N SER A 143 16.54 7.85 -2.40
CA SER A 143 16.79 7.53 -3.81
C SER A 143 17.52 6.21 -4.03
N GLU A 144 18.40 5.80 -3.12
CA GLU A 144 19.12 4.53 -3.20
C GLU A 144 18.14 3.34 -3.18
N THR A 145 17.21 3.37 -2.22
CA THR A 145 16.18 2.34 -2.10
C THR A 145 15.27 2.34 -3.32
N ILE A 146 14.90 3.50 -3.85
CA ILE A 146 14.07 3.61 -5.06
C ILE A 146 14.81 3.03 -6.26
N ASN A 147 16.08 3.39 -6.45
CA ASN A 147 16.90 2.90 -7.56
C ASN A 147 17.14 1.40 -7.45
N TYR A 148 17.31 0.85 -6.25
CA TYR A 148 17.39 -0.59 -6.04
C TYR A 148 16.10 -1.30 -6.53
N TYR A 149 14.91 -0.79 -6.19
CA TYR A 149 13.67 -1.40 -6.68
C TYR A 149 13.53 -1.29 -8.21
N LYS A 150 14.00 -0.19 -8.80
CA LYS A 150 14.08 -0.06 -10.26
C LYS A 150 15.01 -1.10 -10.88
N GLU A 151 16.20 -1.32 -10.30
CA GLU A 151 17.17 -2.32 -10.77
C GLU A 151 16.60 -3.75 -10.76
N ILE A 152 15.74 -4.09 -9.80
CA ILE A 152 15.06 -5.39 -9.75
C ILE A 152 13.80 -5.46 -10.61
N GLY A 153 13.52 -4.45 -11.45
CA GLY A 153 12.49 -4.47 -12.46
C GLY A 153 11.14 -3.84 -12.04
N ALA A 154 11.13 -3.00 -11.01
CA ALA A 154 9.91 -2.27 -10.66
C ALA A 154 9.53 -1.24 -11.74
N ASP A 155 8.23 -1.20 -12.07
CA ASP A 155 7.62 -0.23 -13.00
C ASP A 155 7.19 1.05 -12.30
N THR A 156 6.62 0.91 -11.12
CA THR A 156 6.09 2.00 -10.30
C THR A 156 6.44 1.75 -8.84
N LEU A 157 6.70 2.83 -8.10
CA LEU A 157 6.97 2.76 -6.67
C LEU A 157 6.09 3.76 -5.93
N CYS A 158 5.31 3.25 -4.96
CA CYS A 158 4.60 4.10 -4.01
C CYS A 158 5.57 4.56 -2.92
N ILE A 159 5.79 5.87 -2.84
CA ILE A 159 6.67 6.47 -1.84
C ILE A 159 6.10 6.30 -0.42
N SER A 160 6.97 6.27 0.59
CA SER A 160 6.52 6.15 1.97
C SER A 160 5.59 7.30 2.38
N GLN A 161 4.49 6.95 3.06
CA GLN A 161 3.55 7.94 3.60
C GLN A 161 4.10 8.73 4.80
N GLU A 162 5.29 8.38 5.31
CA GLU A 162 5.94 9.07 6.43
C GLU A 162 6.84 10.22 5.97
N LEU A 163 7.08 10.38 4.66
CA LEU A 163 7.84 11.48 4.11
C LEU A 163 6.96 12.71 3.89
N ASN A 164 7.49 13.89 4.23
CA ASN A 164 6.85 15.16 3.88
C ASN A 164 7.20 15.57 2.43
N ILE A 165 6.47 16.57 1.91
CA ILE A 165 6.60 17.02 0.51
C ILE A 165 8.05 17.39 0.15
N ASN A 166 8.79 18.07 1.04
CA ASN A 166 10.16 18.47 0.77
C ASN A 166 11.11 17.25 0.72
N GLU A 167 10.92 16.28 1.61
CA GLU A 167 11.67 15.03 1.63
C GLU A 167 11.37 14.19 0.40
N ILE A 168 10.11 14.10 -0.02
CA ILE A 168 9.72 13.45 -1.27
C ILE A 168 10.43 14.11 -2.45
N LYS A 169 10.33 15.43 -2.59
CA LYS A 169 10.98 16.21 -3.65
C LYS A 169 12.48 15.93 -3.76
N GLU A 170 13.20 15.95 -2.64
CA GLU A 170 14.64 15.69 -2.63
C GLU A 170 14.95 14.22 -2.94
N THR A 171 14.15 13.29 -2.43
CA THR A 171 14.34 11.85 -2.66
C THR A 171 14.15 11.47 -4.12
N ILE A 172 13.09 11.95 -4.76
CA ILE A 172 12.76 11.56 -6.14
C ILE A 172 13.62 12.25 -7.20
N LYS A 173 14.35 13.30 -6.86
CA LYS A 173 15.22 14.06 -7.74
C LYS A 173 16.32 13.20 -8.42
N TYR A 174 16.70 12.10 -7.82
CA TYR A 174 17.76 11.21 -8.26
C TYR A 174 17.24 9.88 -8.82
N THR A 175 15.97 9.82 -9.21
CA THR A 175 15.31 8.63 -9.72
C THR A 175 14.55 8.92 -11.01
N ASP A 176 14.33 7.91 -11.85
CA ASP A 176 13.61 8.00 -13.12
C ASP A 176 12.52 6.91 -13.26
N ILE A 177 12.06 6.36 -12.14
CA ILE A 177 10.90 5.47 -12.07
C ILE A 177 9.62 6.28 -11.85
N ASN A 178 8.48 5.72 -12.24
CA ASN A 178 7.17 6.31 -11.91
C ASN A 178 6.97 6.31 -10.39
N ILE A 179 6.75 7.48 -9.81
CA ILE A 179 6.49 7.65 -8.39
C ILE A 179 5.00 7.82 -8.15
N GLU A 180 4.47 6.97 -7.30
CA GLU A 180 3.09 6.98 -6.81
C GLU A 180 3.06 7.54 -5.38
N SER A 181 1.99 8.26 -5.02
CA SER A 181 1.79 8.79 -3.67
C SER A 181 0.32 8.64 -3.26
N VAL A 182 0.07 8.22 -2.01
CA VAL A 182 -1.30 8.03 -1.50
C VAL A 182 -1.90 9.37 -1.15
N VAL A 183 -2.95 9.77 -1.84
CA VAL A 183 -3.62 11.08 -1.69
C VAL A 183 -5.01 10.98 -1.07
N TYR A 184 -5.55 9.76 -0.97
CA TYR A 184 -6.81 9.47 -0.31
C TYR A 184 -6.77 8.10 0.36
N GLY A 185 -7.38 7.99 1.53
CA GLY A 185 -7.65 6.74 2.21
C GLY A 185 -7.33 6.77 3.70
N TYR A 186 -7.79 5.75 4.39
CA TYR A 186 -7.50 5.59 5.83
C TYR A 186 -6.12 4.95 6.00
N THR A 187 -5.18 5.70 6.59
CA THR A 187 -3.82 5.21 6.84
C THR A 187 -3.82 4.04 7.83
N PRO A 188 -3.21 2.90 7.52
CA PRO A 188 -3.04 1.79 8.46
C PRO A 188 -2.09 2.18 9.59
N LEU A 189 -2.57 2.15 10.83
CA LEU A 189 -1.77 2.42 12.04
C LEU A 189 -1.15 1.16 12.61
N MET A 190 -1.88 0.02 12.53
CA MET A 190 -1.40 -1.25 13.09
C MET A 190 -1.93 -2.42 12.28
N ILE A 191 -1.08 -3.44 12.10
CA ILE A 191 -1.51 -4.78 11.69
C ILE A 191 -1.19 -5.76 12.82
N THR A 192 -2.17 -6.59 13.19
CA THR A 192 -2.03 -7.57 14.27
C THR A 192 -2.60 -8.93 13.87
N GLU A 193 -1.97 -9.99 14.37
CA GLU A 193 -2.49 -11.37 14.29
C GLU A 193 -3.68 -11.60 15.25
N TYR A 194 -3.92 -10.69 16.16
CA TYR A 194 -5.07 -10.71 17.06
C TYR A 194 -6.31 -10.21 16.33
N CYS A 195 -7.39 -10.98 16.41
CA CYS A 195 -8.66 -10.62 15.80
C CYS A 195 -9.66 -10.15 16.89
N PRO A 196 -9.86 -8.83 17.08
CA PRO A 196 -10.81 -8.34 18.07
C PRO A 196 -12.24 -8.79 17.78
N MET A 197 -12.63 -8.96 16.51
CA MET A 197 -13.95 -9.47 16.12
C MET A 197 -14.17 -10.91 16.57
N GLY A 198 -13.14 -11.74 16.56
CA GLY A 198 -13.19 -13.11 17.04
C GLY A 198 -13.59 -13.22 18.52
N VAL A 199 -13.23 -12.20 19.32
CA VAL A 199 -13.61 -12.11 20.74
C VAL A 199 -15.06 -11.68 20.89
N ILE A 200 -15.54 -10.74 20.08
CA ILE A 200 -16.91 -10.21 20.12
C ILE A 200 -17.92 -11.26 19.62
N VAL A 201 -17.60 -11.93 18.52
CA VAL A 201 -18.49 -12.90 17.86
C VAL A 201 -18.52 -14.27 18.56
N ARG A 202 -17.63 -14.53 19.52
CA ARG A 202 -17.50 -15.73 20.41
C ARG A 202 -17.42 -17.09 19.74
N ASP A 203 -17.99 -17.30 18.54
CA ASP A 203 -18.04 -18.57 17.82
C ASP A 203 -17.03 -18.66 16.65
N CYS A 204 -16.06 -17.75 16.62
CA CYS A 204 -15.04 -17.73 15.56
C CYS A 204 -14.04 -18.89 15.76
N LYS A 205 -14.24 -19.97 15.03
CA LYS A 205 -13.17 -20.97 14.83
C LYS A 205 -12.28 -20.43 13.72
N LYS A 206 -10.97 -20.23 13.99
CA LYS A 206 -9.97 -19.66 13.07
C LYS A 206 -10.01 -20.26 11.65
N ASP A 207 -10.50 -21.50 11.51
CA ASP A 207 -10.59 -22.21 10.24
C ASP A 207 -11.96 -22.07 9.53
N LYS A 208 -12.95 -21.51 10.19
CA LYS A 208 -14.27 -21.26 9.60
C LYS A 208 -14.54 -19.78 9.72
N ARG A 209 -14.20 -19.02 8.67
CA ARG A 209 -14.57 -17.61 8.54
C ARG A 209 -16.09 -17.48 8.66
N VAL A 210 -16.54 -17.06 9.82
CA VAL A 210 -17.95 -16.81 10.04
C VAL A 210 -18.34 -15.60 9.21
N ALA A 211 -19.36 -15.72 8.39
CA ALA A 211 -19.86 -14.65 7.51
C ALA A 211 -20.07 -13.33 8.27
N LYS A 212 -20.48 -13.42 9.53
CA LYS A 212 -20.70 -12.29 10.46
C LYS A 212 -19.54 -11.28 10.57
N CYS A 213 -18.27 -11.73 10.39
CA CYS A 213 -17.13 -10.81 10.41
C CYS A 213 -17.09 -9.89 9.18
N LYS A 214 -17.81 -10.23 8.11
CA LYS A 214 -17.87 -9.48 6.85
C LYS A 214 -19.14 -8.66 6.69
N GLU A 215 -20.15 -8.95 7.50
CA GLU A 215 -21.48 -8.32 7.42
C GLU A 215 -21.54 -6.96 8.11
N SER A 216 -20.53 -6.61 8.90
CA SER A 216 -20.55 -5.37 9.71
C SER A 216 -19.21 -4.67 9.65
N ILE A 217 -19.25 -3.35 9.68
CA ILE A 217 -18.08 -2.49 9.86
C ILE A 217 -17.81 -2.40 11.36
N TYR A 218 -16.59 -2.71 11.76
CA TYR A 218 -16.13 -2.63 13.14
C TYR A 218 -15.15 -1.47 13.31
N ALA A 219 -15.23 -0.82 14.47
CA ALA A 219 -14.28 0.21 14.87
C ALA A 219 -13.92 0.06 16.35
N LEU A 220 -12.72 0.47 16.69
CA LEU A 220 -12.31 0.70 18.07
C LEU A 220 -12.58 2.17 18.40
N ARG A 221 -13.19 2.44 19.56
CA ARG A 221 -13.46 3.80 20.01
C ARG A 221 -12.55 4.15 21.19
N ASN A 222 -11.86 5.28 21.12
CA ASN A 222 -11.08 5.78 22.23
C ASN A 222 -11.95 6.59 23.22
N SER A 223 -11.36 7.06 24.32
CA SER A 223 -12.04 7.87 25.34
C SER A 223 -12.50 9.25 24.85
N LYS A 224 -11.96 9.74 23.72
CA LYS A 224 -12.35 11.01 23.09
C LYS A 224 -13.49 10.85 22.09
N GLY A 225 -13.89 9.60 21.79
CA GLY A 225 -14.94 9.30 20.84
C GLY A 225 -14.46 9.04 19.41
N ASP A 226 -13.15 9.11 19.12
CA ASP A 226 -12.62 8.83 17.79
C ASP A 226 -12.77 7.35 17.44
N GLU A 227 -13.19 7.05 16.22
CA GLU A 227 -13.44 5.70 15.73
C GLU A 227 -12.36 5.24 14.75
N PHE A 228 -11.59 4.25 15.18
CA PHE A 228 -10.53 3.61 14.38
C PHE A 228 -11.10 2.36 13.71
N ARG A 229 -11.34 2.44 12.40
CA ARG A 229 -11.92 1.33 11.63
C ARG A 229 -11.02 0.10 11.67
N VAL A 230 -11.61 -1.08 11.66
CA VAL A 230 -10.89 -2.35 11.68
C VAL A 230 -11.34 -3.23 10.52
N SER A 231 -10.40 -3.72 9.72
CA SER A 231 -10.67 -4.72 8.70
C SER A 231 -9.78 -5.95 8.87
N GLN A 232 -10.18 -7.08 8.30
CA GLN A 232 -9.38 -8.29 8.26
C GLN A 232 -8.90 -8.58 6.85
N ASP A 233 -7.66 -9.08 6.76
CA ASP A 233 -7.16 -9.70 5.54
C ASP A 233 -7.73 -11.13 5.35
N ILE A 234 -7.31 -11.76 4.26
CA ILE A 234 -7.70 -13.15 3.94
C ILE A 234 -7.22 -14.18 4.97
N PHE A 235 -6.27 -13.84 5.84
CA PHE A 235 -5.70 -14.68 6.89
C PHE A 235 -6.23 -14.33 8.28
N CYS A 236 -7.26 -13.50 8.39
CA CYS A 236 -7.83 -12.99 9.64
C CYS A 236 -6.86 -12.12 10.46
N ARG A 237 -5.84 -11.53 9.84
CA ARG A 237 -5.07 -10.45 10.47
C ARG A 237 -5.92 -9.19 10.45
N SER A 238 -5.92 -8.47 11.56
CA SER A 238 -6.66 -7.22 11.69
C SER A 238 -5.77 -6.03 11.37
N THR A 239 -6.25 -5.15 10.52
CA THR A 239 -5.68 -3.82 10.29
C THR A 239 -6.53 -2.79 10.98
N ILE A 240 -5.91 -1.96 11.83
CA ILE A 240 -6.54 -0.82 12.49
C ILE A 240 -6.11 0.42 11.71
N TYR A 241 -7.09 1.20 11.26
CA TYR A 241 -6.86 2.40 10.47
C TYR A 241 -7.01 3.67 11.30
N ASN A 242 -6.44 4.76 10.83
CA ASN A 242 -6.62 6.08 11.42
C ASN A 242 -8.12 6.45 11.46
N SER A 243 -8.50 7.25 12.44
CA SER A 243 -9.87 7.78 12.54
C SER A 243 -10.20 8.78 11.43
N ASN A 244 -9.21 9.58 11.04
CA ASN A 244 -9.34 10.56 9.98
C ASN A 244 -8.85 10.02 8.64
N VAL A 245 -9.59 10.31 7.58
CA VAL A 245 -9.19 9.96 6.22
C VAL A 245 -8.12 10.93 5.74
N THR A 246 -7.07 10.39 5.11
CA THR A 246 -6.12 11.22 4.35
C THR A 246 -6.83 11.79 3.14
N CYS A 247 -6.76 13.11 2.93
CA CYS A 247 -7.34 13.80 1.79
C CYS A 247 -6.40 14.93 1.36
N MET A 248 -5.90 14.84 0.12
CA MET A 248 -5.01 15.85 -0.49
C MET A 248 -5.68 16.54 -1.68
N LEU A 249 -7.01 16.51 -1.74
CA LEU A 249 -7.79 16.95 -2.89
C LEU A 249 -7.53 18.42 -3.29
N ASP A 250 -7.30 19.27 -2.31
CA ASP A 250 -6.99 20.69 -2.46
C ASP A 250 -5.49 21.01 -2.69
N ASN A 251 -4.61 19.99 -2.58
CA ASN A 251 -3.16 20.15 -2.64
C ASN A 251 -2.49 19.31 -3.75
N LEU A 252 -3.27 18.82 -4.72
CA LEU A 252 -2.74 17.96 -5.80
C LEU A 252 -1.73 18.69 -6.69
N TYR A 253 -1.87 20.02 -6.86
CA TYR A 253 -0.94 20.83 -7.64
C TYR A 253 0.49 20.79 -7.07
N GLU A 254 0.65 20.81 -5.74
CA GLU A 254 1.97 20.67 -5.12
C GLU A 254 2.64 19.34 -5.44
N LEU A 255 1.86 18.25 -5.44
CA LEU A 255 2.35 16.93 -5.81
C LEU A 255 2.75 16.84 -7.29
N HIS A 256 2.02 17.55 -8.16
CA HIS A 256 2.39 17.68 -9.57
C HIS A 256 3.73 18.42 -9.72
N GLU A 257 3.88 19.58 -9.08
CA GLU A 257 5.08 20.42 -9.14
C GLU A 257 6.34 19.70 -8.67
N ILE A 258 6.25 18.85 -7.66
CA ILE A 258 7.40 18.06 -7.20
C ILE A 258 7.66 16.82 -8.07
N GLY A 259 6.75 16.46 -8.98
CA GLY A 259 6.92 15.40 -9.96
C GLY A 259 6.39 14.03 -9.56
N ILE A 260 5.35 13.97 -8.74
CA ILE A 260 4.58 12.73 -8.52
C ILE A 260 3.81 12.40 -9.81
N ASN A 261 3.94 11.16 -10.28
CA ASN A 261 3.35 10.70 -11.54
C ASN A 261 1.96 10.09 -11.35
N VAL A 262 1.74 9.42 -10.21
CA VAL A 262 0.53 8.64 -9.94
C VAL A 262 -0.06 9.02 -8.59
N LEU A 263 -1.34 9.37 -8.60
CA LEU A 263 -2.13 9.71 -7.41
C LEU A 263 -2.93 8.50 -6.98
N ARG A 264 -2.65 7.97 -5.79
CA ARG A 264 -3.25 6.73 -5.32
C ARG A 264 -4.39 6.98 -4.35
N LEU A 265 -5.53 6.35 -4.64
CA LEU A 265 -6.71 6.33 -3.77
C LEU A 265 -6.84 4.93 -3.15
N ASP A 266 -6.65 4.82 -1.82
CA ASP A 266 -6.72 3.55 -1.08
C ASP A 266 -8.11 3.38 -0.44
N PHE A 267 -8.94 2.54 -1.05
CA PHE A 267 -10.24 2.19 -0.51
C PHE A 267 -10.15 1.00 0.44
N THR A 268 -10.84 1.10 1.57
CA THR A 268 -10.81 0.10 2.64
C THR A 268 -12.18 -0.51 2.90
N LEU A 269 -13.10 0.26 3.49
CA LEU A 269 -14.44 -0.14 3.90
C LEU A 269 -15.54 0.73 3.26
N GLU A 270 -15.16 1.55 2.29
CA GLU A 270 -16.06 2.39 1.53
C GLU A 270 -16.99 1.53 0.66
N ASP A 271 -18.26 1.95 0.55
CA ASP A 271 -19.20 1.38 -0.40
C ASP A 271 -18.91 1.85 -1.84
N LYS A 272 -19.57 1.23 -2.79
CA LYS A 272 -19.35 1.52 -4.23
C LYS A 272 -19.70 2.95 -4.61
N GLU A 273 -20.69 3.55 -3.96
CA GLU A 273 -21.12 4.92 -4.18
C GLU A 273 -20.04 5.91 -3.73
N THR A 274 -19.47 5.69 -2.54
CA THR A 274 -18.36 6.49 -2.01
C THR A 274 -17.10 6.34 -2.89
N VAL A 275 -16.79 5.12 -3.34
CA VAL A 275 -15.67 4.88 -4.27
C VAL A 275 -15.82 5.73 -5.52
N LYS A 276 -17.01 5.71 -6.13
CA LYS A 276 -17.31 6.50 -7.33
C LYS A 276 -17.23 8.01 -7.06
N GLU A 277 -17.85 8.49 -5.98
CA GLU A 277 -17.84 9.91 -5.59
C GLU A 277 -16.41 10.43 -5.43
N VAL A 278 -15.54 9.66 -4.77
CA VAL A 278 -14.14 10.03 -4.56
C VAL A 278 -13.37 10.05 -5.88
N ILE A 279 -13.45 8.98 -6.68
CA ILE A 279 -12.72 8.91 -7.96
C ILE A 279 -13.13 10.09 -8.86
N GLU A 280 -14.42 10.33 -9.03
CA GLU A 280 -14.93 11.41 -9.88
C GLU A 280 -14.47 12.80 -9.40
N ALA A 281 -14.37 13.01 -8.08
CA ALA A 281 -13.88 14.27 -7.52
C ALA A 281 -12.38 14.49 -7.84
N TYR A 282 -11.54 13.46 -7.70
CA TYR A 282 -10.13 13.56 -8.05
C TYR A 282 -9.91 13.74 -9.56
N GLN A 283 -10.69 13.05 -10.40
CA GLN A 283 -10.67 13.23 -11.85
C GLN A 283 -11.09 14.66 -12.25
N GLU A 284 -12.11 15.22 -11.58
CA GLU A 284 -12.54 16.60 -11.81
C GLU A 284 -11.39 17.59 -11.54
N VAL A 285 -10.68 17.46 -10.43
CA VAL A 285 -9.55 18.35 -10.08
C VAL A 285 -8.45 18.26 -11.13
N LEU A 286 -8.07 17.03 -11.56
CA LEU A 286 -7.05 16.86 -12.59
C LEU A 286 -7.47 17.44 -13.95
N SER A 287 -8.74 17.34 -14.31
CA SER A 287 -9.26 17.90 -15.57
C SER A 287 -9.53 19.40 -15.51
N ASN A 288 -9.60 20.00 -14.31
CA ASN A 288 -9.89 21.40 -14.04
C ASN A 288 -8.65 22.20 -13.61
N ASP A 289 -7.49 21.88 -14.18
CA ASP A 289 -6.22 22.57 -13.89
C ASP A 289 -5.92 22.65 -12.37
N TYR A 290 -6.10 21.52 -11.67
CA TYR A 290 -5.91 21.35 -10.21
C TYR A 290 -6.81 22.26 -9.33
N LYS A 291 -7.92 22.75 -9.86
CA LYS A 291 -8.89 23.54 -9.09
C LYS A 291 -10.08 22.69 -8.68
N LEU A 292 -10.58 22.93 -7.48
CA LEU A 292 -11.78 22.27 -6.99
C LEU A 292 -12.99 22.67 -7.86
N GLY A 293 -13.60 21.68 -8.49
CA GLY A 293 -14.90 21.83 -9.15
C GLY A 293 -16.06 21.51 -8.20
N THR A 294 -17.24 21.32 -8.74
CA THR A 294 -18.46 21.11 -7.95
C THR A 294 -18.42 19.78 -7.17
N LYS A 295 -17.99 18.69 -7.83
CA LYS A 295 -17.90 17.36 -7.18
C LYS A 295 -16.82 17.35 -6.11
N ALA A 296 -15.66 17.91 -6.43
CA ALA A 296 -14.52 18.00 -5.51
C ALA A 296 -14.85 18.84 -4.28
N THR A 297 -15.49 20.00 -4.45
CA THR A 297 -15.93 20.85 -3.33
C THR A 297 -16.95 20.15 -2.45
N LYS A 298 -17.93 19.46 -3.05
CA LYS A 298 -18.94 18.69 -2.30
C LYS A 298 -18.30 17.58 -1.47
N LEU A 299 -17.39 16.82 -2.07
CA LEU A 299 -16.67 15.76 -1.37
C LEU A 299 -15.81 16.33 -0.24
N TYR A 300 -15.04 17.40 -0.53
CA TYR A 300 -14.16 18.05 0.44
C TYR A 300 -14.94 18.49 1.69
N ASN A 301 -16.04 19.20 1.52
CA ASN A 301 -16.89 19.65 2.65
C ASN A 301 -17.45 18.46 3.45
N LYS A 302 -17.95 17.43 2.76
CA LYS A 302 -18.45 16.20 3.39
C LYS A 302 -17.40 15.46 4.24
N LEU A 303 -16.14 15.47 3.78
CA LEU A 303 -15.04 14.83 4.50
C LEU A 303 -14.55 15.71 5.66
N ASP A 304 -14.48 17.03 5.46
CA ASP A 304 -14.00 17.99 6.45
C ASP A 304 -14.94 18.03 7.69
N GLU A 305 -16.24 17.92 7.51
CA GLU A 305 -17.21 17.76 8.61
C GLU A 305 -16.90 16.55 9.53
N LYS A 306 -16.28 15.50 8.99
CA LYS A 306 -15.89 14.29 9.74
C LYS A 306 -14.47 14.35 10.26
N GLY A 307 -13.71 15.34 9.83
CA GLY A 307 -12.28 15.48 10.05
C GLY A 307 -11.45 14.75 8.99
N THR A 308 -10.53 15.50 8.39
CA THR A 308 -9.54 15.00 7.44
C THR A 308 -8.12 15.15 7.98
N THR A 309 -7.16 14.56 7.31
CA THR A 309 -5.75 14.76 7.59
C THR A 309 -4.96 14.79 6.28
N ALA A 310 -3.94 15.62 6.24
CA ALA A 310 -2.94 15.56 5.17
C ALA A 310 -1.84 14.51 5.45
N GLY A 311 -2.01 13.64 6.45
CA GLY A 311 -0.97 12.70 6.85
C GLY A 311 0.32 13.40 7.27
N HIS A 312 1.45 12.91 6.75
CA HIS A 312 2.77 13.50 7.01
C HIS A 312 3.23 14.50 5.95
N TYR A 313 2.44 14.78 4.92
CA TYR A 313 2.87 15.67 3.83
C TYR A 313 3.39 17.04 4.31
N TYR A 314 2.84 17.58 5.38
CA TYR A 314 3.23 18.86 5.97
C TYR A 314 3.88 18.75 7.37
N LYS A 315 4.07 17.52 7.86
CA LYS A 315 4.66 17.28 9.18
C LYS A 315 5.76 16.23 9.07
N ARG A 316 6.84 16.41 9.81
CA ARG A 316 7.86 15.37 9.96
C ARG A 316 7.37 14.31 10.94
N VAL A 317 7.82 13.07 10.75
CA VAL A 317 7.78 12.04 11.78
C VAL A 317 8.88 12.38 12.77
N GLU A 318 8.53 12.63 14.02
CA GLU A 318 9.47 12.93 15.12
C GLU A 318 10.10 11.64 15.66
#